data_bdb8f7bd3e218534f84a106b600ecaf9
#
_entry.id   bdb8f7bd3e218534f84a106b600ecaf9
#
_cell.length_a   1.000
_cell.length_b   1.000
_cell.length_c   1.000
_cell.angle_alpha   90.00
_cell.angle_beta   90.00
_cell.angle_gamma   90.00
#
_symmetry.space_group_name_H-M   'P 1'
#
loop_
_entity.id
_entity.type
_entity.pdbx_description
1 polymer ?
#
loop_
_entity_poly.entity_id
_entity_poly.type
_entity_poly.pdbx_seq_one_letter_code
_entity_poly.pdbx_strand_id
1 'polypeptide(L)'
;MATPQELTRFAKGPQSPQERIWWDRYSHEKLNAWRQVQDPLADRCAAQIKFTRPSGLLDEVERRAETEGGDFQAFLDHCYTVPSWVDFEEMELGRRMYRRNGALQGLVLMCSSLVEGYAHNKPSQVLVATGRLQKDVSRRIYETGQMLHNIVGDDGIRPGGLGHRTLMEVRLLHAAVRQFLASNPRWDNEKYDLPINQEDMAGTVLEFDFMVVRGLKRLGLPITRREHESMHYFWRYAGYLLGVNEALLTSTLEEQGVLAMQLTSHLYDPTPDSESLAKALLKDMSGKPPFNLSYDVLLAFSRYLIGDQVADDLNIHSTIPASAAVRVVKTAITTASFGLRLLPDPAKRALERLNHQLGRRTLKAGLGDNPARWGFKALA
;
A
#
# COMPACT_ATOMS: atom_id res chain seq x y z
N MET A 1 -5.44 16.15 -17.20
CA MET A 1 -5.13 15.28 -16.06
C MET A 1 -6.05 15.64 -14.91
N ALA A 2 -6.89 14.73 -14.44
CA ALA A 2 -7.75 15.00 -13.29
C ALA A 2 -6.88 14.95 -12.02
N THR A 3 -6.64 16.08 -11.43
CA THR A 3 -5.95 16.16 -10.14
C THR A 3 -6.96 15.89 -9.03
N PRO A 4 -6.76 14.87 -8.19
CA PRO A 4 -7.59 14.68 -7.02
C PRO A 4 -7.76 15.98 -6.23
N GLN A 5 -8.97 16.24 -5.72
CA GLN A 5 -9.29 17.52 -5.07
C GLN A 5 -8.28 17.89 -3.97
N GLU A 6 -7.77 16.91 -3.24
CA GLU A 6 -6.79 17.08 -2.16
C GLU A 6 -5.40 17.48 -2.68
N LEU A 7 -5.10 17.15 -3.93
CA LEU A 7 -3.86 17.54 -4.60
C LEU A 7 -3.98 18.87 -5.38
N THR A 8 -5.20 19.45 -5.49
CA THR A 8 -5.43 20.70 -6.25
C THR A 8 -4.57 21.86 -5.74
N ARG A 9 -4.30 21.90 -4.44
CA ARG A 9 -3.38 22.88 -3.86
C ARG A 9 -1.99 22.77 -4.46
N PHE A 10 -1.47 21.55 -4.53
CA PHE A 10 -0.12 21.27 -5.05
C PHE A 10 -0.06 21.42 -6.57
N ALA A 11 -1.14 21.18 -7.31
CA ALA A 11 -1.20 21.41 -8.77
C ALA A 11 -0.96 22.85 -9.20
N LYS A 12 -1.08 23.82 -8.27
CA LYS A 12 -0.75 25.23 -8.52
C LYS A 12 0.76 25.52 -8.53
N GLY A 13 1.59 24.50 -8.33
CA GLY A 13 3.02 24.63 -8.18
C GLY A 13 3.45 25.07 -6.76
N PRO A 14 4.76 25.22 -6.55
CA PRO A 14 5.31 25.53 -5.23
C PRO A 14 4.89 26.93 -4.76
N GLN A 15 4.36 27.03 -3.55
CA GLN A 15 3.88 28.26 -2.91
C GLN A 15 4.88 28.82 -1.89
N SER A 16 6.00 28.12 -1.63
CA SER A 16 7.04 28.52 -0.71
C SER A 16 8.42 28.11 -1.21
N PRO A 17 9.52 28.72 -0.70
CA PRO A 17 10.87 28.27 -1.04
C PRO A 17 11.12 26.79 -0.68
N GLN A 18 10.55 26.32 0.44
CA GLN A 18 10.67 24.92 0.88
C GLN A 18 9.93 23.99 -0.08
N GLU A 19 8.72 24.34 -0.49
CA GLU A 19 7.98 23.55 -1.49
C GLU A 19 8.74 23.50 -2.82
N ARG A 20 9.40 24.56 -3.24
CA ARG A 20 10.23 24.58 -4.47
C ARG A 20 11.35 23.55 -4.40
N ILE A 21 12.02 23.42 -3.24
CA ILE A 21 13.06 22.38 -3.01
C ILE A 21 12.47 20.98 -3.22
N TRP A 22 11.28 20.71 -2.68
CA TRP A 22 10.62 19.42 -2.87
C TRP A 22 10.17 19.19 -4.30
N TRP A 23 9.63 20.20 -4.98
CA TRP A 23 9.27 20.12 -6.40
C TRP A 23 10.47 19.80 -7.28
N ASP A 24 11.63 20.42 -7.01
CA ASP A 24 12.87 20.13 -7.71
C ASP A 24 13.39 18.73 -7.39
N ARG A 25 13.24 18.29 -6.12
CA ARG A 25 13.63 16.95 -5.67
C ARG A 25 12.84 15.84 -6.35
N TYR A 26 11.55 16.05 -6.54
CA TYR A 26 10.61 15.07 -7.11
C TYR A 26 10.19 15.45 -8.53
N SER A 27 11.02 16.21 -9.27
CA SER A 27 10.73 16.50 -10.67
C SER A 27 10.65 15.22 -11.50
N HIS A 28 9.89 15.24 -12.61
CA HIS A 28 9.73 14.07 -13.47
C HIS A 28 11.08 13.53 -13.99
N GLU A 29 12.06 14.42 -14.24
CA GLU A 29 13.42 14.02 -14.61
C GLU A 29 14.07 13.13 -13.54
N LYS A 30 13.96 13.55 -12.27
CA LYS A 30 14.53 12.78 -11.14
C LYS A 30 13.72 11.52 -10.84
N LEU A 31 12.40 11.57 -10.99
CA LEU A 31 11.56 10.38 -10.88
C LEU A 31 11.91 9.35 -11.96
N ASN A 32 12.15 9.78 -13.22
CA ASN A 32 12.67 8.89 -14.25
C ASN A 32 13.99 8.22 -13.87
N ALA A 33 14.90 8.95 -13.20
CA ALA A 33 16.14 8.34 -12.70
C ALA A 33 15.86 7.26 -11.63
N TRP A 34 14.88 7.47 -10.76
CA TRP A 34 14.48 6.48 -9.77
C TRP A 34 13.81 5.23 -10.38
N ARG A 35 13.30 5.32 -11.60
CA ARG A 35 12.79 4.15 -12.35
C ARG A 35 13.90 3.21 -12.80
N GLN A 36 15.16 3.65 -12.78
CA GLN A 36 16.34 2.85 -13.12
C GLN A 36 17.06 2.33 -11.86
N VAL A 37 16.46 2.49 -10.67
CA VAL A 37 17.02 2.03 -9.40
C VAL A 37 16.06 1.05 -8.75
N GLN A 38 16.60 -0.09 -8.30
CA GLN A 38 15.87 -1.12 -7.56
C GLN A 38 16.35 -1.20 -6.11
N ASP A 39 16.29 -2.38 -5.48
CA ASP A 39 16.75 -2.61 -4.10
C ASP A 39 17.95 -3.55 -4.08
N PRO A 40 19.18 -3.04 -4.18
CA PRO A 40 20.37 -3.88 -4.34
C PRO A 40 20.63 -4.82 -3.17
N LEU A 41 20.17 -4.51 -1.95
CA LEU A 41 20.36 -5.40 -0.80
C LEU A 41 19.50 -6.67 -0.93
N ALA A 42 18.20 -6.49 -1.19
CA ALA A 42 17.30 -7.63 -1.38
C ALA A 42 17.58 -8.37 -2.69
N ASP A 43 17.96 -7.66 -3.76
CA ASP A 43 18.23 -8.25 -5.07
C ASP A 43 19.45 -9.17 -5.03
N ARG A 44 20.53 -8.80 -4.32
CA ARG A 44 21.70 -9.67 -4.16
C ARG A 44 21.39 -10.92 -3.34
N CYS A 45 20.56 -10.82 -2.30
CA CYS A 45 20.07 -11.99 -1.58
C CYS A 45 19.25 -12.91 -2.50
N ALA A 46 18.29 -12.32 -3.20
CA ALA A 46 17.39 -13.05 -4.08
C ALA A 46 18.14 -13.75 -5.21
N ALA A 47 19.18 -13.14 -5.79
CA ALA A 47 20.01 -13.72 -6.86
C ALA A 47 20.71 -15.02 -6.46
N GLN A 48 20.92 -15.22 -5.18
CA GLN A 48 21.62 -16.40 -4.64
C GLN A 48 20.67 -17.48 -4.13
N ILE A 49 19.34 -17.19 -4.03
CA ILE A 49 18.33 -18.13 -3.53
C ILE A 49 17.60 -18.78 -4.71
N LYS A 50 17.58 -20.11 -4.78
CA LYS A 50 16.70 -20.82 -5.71
C LYS A 50 15.29 -20.83 -5.16
N PHE A 51 14.37 -20.15 -5.84
CA PHE A 51 12.95 -20.06 -5.47
C PHE A 51 12.22 -21.38 -5.72
N THR A 52 12.41 -22.35 -4.82
CA THR A 52 11.73 -23.66 -4.90
C THR A 52 10.45 -23.71 -4.06
N ARG A 53 10.28 -22.76 -3.14
CA ARG A 53 9.13 -22.68 -2.22
C ARG A 53 8.54 -21.26 -2.20
N PRO A 54 7.23 -21.16 -2.07
CA PRO A 54 6.53 -19.88 -2.09
C PRO A 54 6.59 -19.07 -0.79
N SER A 55 7.30 -19.51 0.24
CA SER A 55 7.40 -18.84 1.55
C SER A 55 8.69 -19.25 2.23
N GLY A 56 9.13 -18.43 3.21
CA GLY A 56 10.33 -18.71 4.00
C GLY A 56 11.60 -18.16 3.35
N LEU A 57 11.48 -17.08 2.56
CA LEU A 57 12.63 -16.38 2.00
C LEU A 57 13.48 -15.78 3.11
N LEU A 58 12.83 -15.18 4.10
CA LEU A 58 13.53 -14.61 5.25
C LEU A 58 14.22 -15.69 6.09
N ASP A 59 13.56 -16.82 6.34
CA ASP A 59 14.17 -17.93 7.08
C ASP A 59 15.42 -18.46 6.36
N GLU A 60 15.39 -18.52 5.03
CA GLU A 60 16.57 -18.92 4.23
C GLU A 60 17.68 -17.86 4.27
N VAL A 61 17.33 -16.57 4.22
CA VAL A 61 18.29 -15.47 4.39
C VAL A 61 18.94 -15.52 5.77
N GLU A 62 18.17 -15.73 6.84
CA GLU A 62 18.67 -15.84 8.22
C GLU A 62 19.64 -17.03 8.34
N ARG A 63 19.24 -18.20 7.85
CA ARG A 63 20.10 -19.40 7.87
C ARG A 63 21.42 -19.18 7.12
N ARG A 64 21.36 -18.54 5.94
CA ARG A 64 22.56 -18.27 5.13
C ARG A 64 23.41 -17.14 5.69
N ALA A 65 22.83 -16.16 6.37
CA ALA A 65 23.59 -15.16 7.09
C ALA A 65 24.46 -15.78 8.18
N GLU A 66 23.94 -16.75 8.93
CA GLU A 66 24.71 -17.48 9.96
C GLU A 66 25.86 -18.32 9.38
N THR A 67 25.69 -18.89 8.20
CA THR A 67 26.66 -19.84 7.61
C THR A 67 27.61 -19.20 6.61
N GLU A 68 27.17 -18.17 5.88
CA GLU A 68 27.90 -17.58 4.75
C GLU A 68 28.22 -16.08 4.97
N GLY A 69 27.40 -15.38 5.79
CA GLY A 69 27.54 -13.93 6.00
C GLY A 69 27.23 -13.13 4.73
N GLY A 70 28.12 -12.17 4.39
CA GLY A 70 28.07 -11.44 3.12
C GLY A 70 26.79 -10.64 2.88
N ASP A 71 26.18 -10.81 1.70
CA ASP A 71 24.95 -10.09 1.31
C ASP A 71 23.76 -10.39 2.22
N PHE A 72 23.67 -11.63 2.72
CA PHE A 72 22.60 -12.04 3.64
C PHE A 72 22.72 -11.31 4.98
N GLN A 73 23.92 -11.24 5.53
CA GLN A 73 24.16 -10.49 6.76
C GLN A 73 23.94 -8.99 6.55
N ALA A 74 24.43 -8.42 5.44
CA ALA A 74 24.22 -7.01 5.11
C ALA A 74 22.72 -6.63 4.99
N PHE A 75 21.90 -7.52 4.42
CA PHE A 75 20.45 -7.35 4.37
C PHE A 75 19.84 -7.33 5.78
N LEU A 76 20.22 -8.29 6.63
CA LEU A 76 19.73 -8.35 8.01
C LEU A 76 20.18 -7.15 8.83
N ASP A 77 21.46 -6.77 8.74
CA ASP A 77 22.02 -5.61 9.44
C ASP A 77 21.24 -4.34 9.10
N HIS A 78 20.94 -4.12 7.81
CA HIS A 78 20.13 -2.98 7.40
C HIS A 78 18.70 -3.05 7.99
N CYS A 79 18.04 -4.21 7.93
CA CYS A 79 16.67 -4.34 8.42
C CYS A 79 16.55 -4.24 9.95
N TYR A 80 17.54 -4.74 10.70
CA TYR A 80 17.52 -4.68 12.16
C TYR A 80 18.12 -3.38 12.72
N THR A 81 18.83 -2.61 11.91
CA THR A 81 19.32 -1.28 12.31
C THR A 81 18.18 -0.28 12.26
N VAL A 82 17.82 0.23 13.42
CA VAL A 82 16.78 1.27 13.53
C VAL A 82 17.41 2.63 13.18
N PRO A 83 16.94 3.33 12.14
CA PRO A 83 17.43 4.66 11.81
C PRO A 83 17.27 5.65 12.97
N SER A 84 18.20 6.57 13.11
CA SER A 84 18.23 7.54 14.23
C SER A 84 16.98 8.47 14.27
N TRP A 85 16.30 8.61 13.16
CA TRP A 85 15.06 9.41 13.08
C TRP A 85 13.82 8.63 13.55
N VAL A 86 13.90 7.32 13.87
CA VAL A 86 12.76 6.49 14.25
C VAL A 86 12.46 6.63 15.73
N ASP A 87 11.23 7.07 16.02
CA ASP A 87 10.61 7.06 17.35
C ASP A 87 9.31 6.24 17.29
N PHE A 88 9.30 5.12 17.99
CA PHE A 88 8.14 4.22 18.00
C PHE A 88 6.94 4.79 18.73
N GLU A 89 7.12 5.74 19.65
CA GLU A 89 6.00 6.38 20.36
C GLU A 89 5.26 7.36 19.44
N GLU A 90 5.96 8.02 18.51
CA GLU A 90 5.34 8.89 17.52
C GLU A 90 4.47 8.09 16.53
N MET A 91 4.75 6.82 16.31
CA MET A 91 3.96 5.93 15.43
C MET A 91 2.68 5.41 16.09
N GLU A 92 2.61 5.43 17.43
CA GLU A 92 1.57 4.72 18.20
C GLU A 92 0.17 5.25 17.90
N LEU A 93 0.00 6.56 17.77
CA LEU A 93 -1.30 7.16 17.49
C LEU A 93 -1.84 6.73 16.12
N GLY A 94 -0.97 6.72 15.08
CA GLY A 94 -1.30 6.24 13.74
C GLY A 94 -1.64 4.75 13.72
N ARG A 95 -0.84 3.93 14.39
CA ARG A 95 -1.08 2.50 14.55
C ARG A 95 -2.43 2.22 15.22
N ARG A 96 -2.75 2.93 16.29
CA ARG A 96 -4.04 2.81 16.99
C ARG A 96 -5.21 3.28 16.12
N MET A 97 -5.03 4.37 15.36
CA MET A 97 -6.02 4.83 14.38
C MET A 97 -6.30 3.72 13.35
N TYR A 98 -5.23 3.06 12.87
CA TYR A 98 -5.36 1.93 11.97
C TYR A 98 -6.16 0.79 12.58
N ARG A 99 -5.80 0.32 13.78
CA ARG A 99 -6.50 -0.77 14.48
C ARG A 99 -7.97 -0.45 14.74
N ARG A 100 -8.29 0.80 15.08
CA ARG A 100 -9.65 1.25 15.32
C ARG A 100 -10.52 1.23 14.06
N ASN A 101 -9.95 1.50 12.90
CA ASN A 101 -10.68 1.69 11.65
C ASN A 101 -10.31 0.65 10.54
N GLY A 102 -9.71 -0.46 10.88
CA GLY A 102 -9.12 -1.41 9.91
C GLY A 102 -10.06 -1.86 8.80
N ALA A 103 -11.33 -2.12 9.10
CA ALA A 103 -12.31 -2.47 8.07
C ALA A 103 -12.52 -1.33 7.06
N LEU A 104 -12.71 -0.09 7.53
CA LEU A 104 -12.87 1.07 6.65
C LEU A 104 -11.62 1.32 5.81
N GLN A 105 -10.43 1.12 6.38
CA GLN A 105 -9.18 1.23 5.63
C GLN A 105 -9.09 0.17 4.54
N GLY A 106 -9.50 -1.07 4.83
CA GLY A 106 -9.59 -2.13 3.83
C GLY A 106 -10.56 -1.77 2.68
N LEU A 107 -11.71 -1.17 2.99
CA LEU A 107 -12.65 -0.69 1.98
C LEU A 107 -12.04 0.42 1.11
N VAL A 108 -11.39 1.41 1.74
CA VAL A 108 -10.72 2.51 1.02
C VAL A 108 -9.57 1.99 0.18
N LEU A 109 -8.73 1.11 0.73
CA LEU A 109 -7.64 0.49 -0.02
C LEU A 109 -8.17 -0.22 -1.28
N MET A 110 -9.22 -1.04 -1.12
CA MET A 110 -9.82 -1.79 -2.21
C MET A 110 -10.54 -0.91 -3.25
N CYS A 111 -11.35 0.07 -2.82
CA CYS A 111 -12.20 0.86 -3.70
C CYS A 111 -11.57 2.18 -4.16
N SER A 112 -10.44 2.61 -3.57
CA SER A 112 -9.76 3.86 -3.89
C SER A 112 -8.32 3.62 -4.28
N SER A 113 -7.45 3.31 -3.32
CA SER A 113 -6.01 3.31 -3.51
C SER A 113 -5.56 2.34 -4.60
N LEU A 114 -5.96 1.07 -4.54
CA LEU A 114 -5.59 0.07 -5.54
C LEU A 114 -6.23 0.35 -6.90
N VAL A 115 -7.49 0.79 -6.92
CA VAL A 115 -8.19 1.13 -8.18
C VAL A 115 -7.51 2.30 -8.88
N GLU A 116 -7.17 3.36 -8.13
CA GLU A 116 -6.46 4.53 -8.66
C GLU A 116 -5.01 4.17 -9.06
N GLY A 117 -4.34 3.33 -8.26
CA GLY A 117 -3.00 2.81 -8.57
C GLY A 117 -2.94 2.06 -9.90
N TYR A 118 -4.03 1.37 -10.29
CA TYR A 118 -4.08 0.71 -11.60
C TYR A 118 -4.14 1.68 -12.78
N ALA A 119 -4.52 2.95 -12.58
CA ALA A 119 -4.39 3.98 -13.60
C ALA A 119 -2.92 4.40 -13.85
N HIS A 120 -2.00 3.96 -13.01
CA HIS A 120 -0.56 4.08 -13.22
C HIS A 120 -0.08 2.88 -14.05
N ASN A 121 0.01 3.04 -15.37
CA ASN A 121 0.25 1.95 -16.32
C ASN A 121 1.52 1.17 -16.00
N LYS A 122 2.69 1.83 -15.95
CA LYS A 122 3.99 1.14 -15.82
C LYS A 122 4.08 0.26 -14.57
N PRO A 123 3.75 0.72 -13.34
CA PRO A 123 3.73 -0.15 -12.15
C PRO A 123 2.73 -1.30 -12.27
N SER A 124 1.58 -1.06 -12.89
CA SER A 124 0.52 -2.05 -13.04
C SER A 124 0.90 -3.21 -13.96
N GLN A 125 1.84 -3.01 -14.89
CA GLN A 125 2.31 -4.06 -15.79
C GLN A 125 3.02 -5.22 -15.05
N VAL A 126 3.56 -5.00 -13.87
CA VAL A 126 4.07 -6.08 -13.01
C VAL A 126 2.96 -7.11 -12.73
N LEU A 127 1.75 -6.65 -12.52
CA LEU A 127 0.59 -7.50 -12.24
C LEU A 127 0.12 -8.23 -13.50
N VAL A 128 0.14 -7.56 -14.64
CA VAL A 128 -0.19 -8.14 -15.95
C VAL A 128 0.82 -9.21 -16.34
N ALA A 129 2.12 -8.89 -16.28
CA ALA A 129 3.20 -9.78 -16.68
C ALA A 129 3.31 -11.04 -15.78
N THR A 130 3.00 -10.91 -14.49
CA THR A 130 2.97 -12.04 -13.56
C THR A 130 1.70 -12.89 -13.67
N GLY A 131 0.68 -12.48 -14.45
CA GLY A 131 -0.59 -13.21 -14.64
C GLY A 131 -1.44 -13.38 -13.37
N ARG A 132 -1.07 -12.71 -12.27
CA ARG A 132 -1.71 -12.88 -10.96
C ARG A 132 -3.10 -12.28 -10.85
N LEU A 133 -3.49 -11.45 -11.81
CA LEU A 133 -4.78 -10.76 -11.79
C LEU A 133 -5.94 -11.59 -12.33
N GLN A 134 -5.66 -12.67 -13.00
CA GLN A 134 -6.73 -13.50 -13.58
C GLN A 134 -7.10 -14.72 -12.72
N LYS A 135 -6.25 -15.11 -11.77
CA LYS A 135 -6.42 -16.41 -11.08
C LYS A 135 -6.65 -16.35 -9.56
N ASP A 136 -6.21 -15.30 -8.83
CA ASP A 136 -6.25 -15.30 -7.37
C ASP A 136 -6.33 -13.87 -6.76
N VAL A 137 -7.16 -12.99 -7.33
CA VAL A 137 -7.25 -11.57 -6.91
C VAL A 137 -7.58 -11.42 -5.43
N SER A 138 -8.65 -12.05 -4.97
CA SER A 138 -9.08 -11.95 -3.57
C SER A 138 -8.04 -12.50 -2.60
N ARG A 139 -7.38 -13.61 -2.95
CA ARG A 139 -6.32 -14.16 -2.10
C ARG A 139 -5.21 -13.12 -1.88
N ARG A 140 -4.79 -12.44 -2.94
CA ARG A 140 -3.75 -11.39 -2.86
C ARG A 140 -4.20 -10.21 -1.99
N ILE A 141 -5.48 -9.83 -2.08
CA ILE A 141 -6.04 -8.77 -1.22
C ILE A 141 -6.02 -9.20 0.25
N TYR A 142 -6.40 -10.43 0.55
CA TYR A 142 -6.34 -10.94 1.91
C TYR A 142 -4.89 -11.13 2.41
N GLU A 143 -3.95 -11.51 1.55
CA GLU A 143 -2.52 -11.54 1.87
C GLU A 143 -2.01 -10.14 2.22
N THR A 144 -2.32 -9.13 1.41
CA THR A 144 -2.01 -7.72 1.73
C THR A 144 -2.67 -7.30 3.05
N GLY A 145 -3.93 -7.66 3.26
CA GLY A 145 -4.63 -7.43 4.52
C GLY A 145 -3.95 -8.11 5.72
N GLN A 146 -3.35 -9.29 5.55
CA GLN A 146 -2.58 -9.96 6.58
C GLN A 146 -1.29 -9.21 6.90
N MET A 147 -0.57 -8.72 5.88
CA MET A 147 0.59 -7.83 6.10
C MET A 147 0.18 -6.63 6.96
N LEU A 148 -0.87 -5.93 6.56
CA LEU A 148 -1.38 -4.77 7.29
C LEU A 148 -1.76 -5.12 8.73
N HIS A 149 -2.38 -6.27 8.93
CA HIS A 149 -2.73 -6.75 10.26
C HIS A 149 -1.49 -7.02 11.13
N ASN A 150 -0.44 -7.61 10.55
CA ASN A 150 0.80 -7.92 11.24
C ASN A 150 1.55 -6.64 11.63
N ILE A 151 1.68 -5.66 10.72
CA ILE A 151 2.44 -4.43 10.98
C ILE A 151 1.81 -3.54 12.04
N VAL A 152 0.49 -3.58 12.22
CA VAL A 152 -0.22 -2.83 13.27
C VAL A 152 -0.45 -3.65 14.55
N GLY A 153 0.06 -4.88 14.61
CA GLY A 153 0.03 -5.74 15.80
C GLY A 153 0.74 -5.12 17.00
N ASP A 154 0.70 -5.77 18.16
CA ASP A 154 1.26 -5.20 19.39
C ASP A 154 2.78 -4.99 19.29
N ASP A 155 3.53 -5.97 18.79
CA ASP A 155 4.96 -5.83 18.49
C ASP A 155 5.22 -5.17 17.12
N GLY A 156 4.21 -5.13 16.27
CA GLY A 156 4.15 -4.39 15.03
C GLY A 156 5.42 -4.44 14.19
N ILE A 157 5.93 -3.25 13.84
CA ILE A 157 7.14 -3.05 13.05
C ILE A 157 8.40 -2.82 13.89
N ARG A 158 8.34 -3.05 15.22
CA ARG A 158 9.54 -3.04 16.05
C ARG A 158 10.48 -4.19 15.63
N PRO A 159 11.80 -4.03 15.73
CA PRO A 159 12.75 -5.08 15.35
C PRO A 159 12.41 -6.44 15.96
N GLY A 160 12.35 -7.49 15.14
CA GLY A 160 11.96 -8.83 15.55
C GLY A 160 10.45 -9.08 15.68
N GLY A 161 9.61 -8.03 15.67
CA GLY A 161 8.16 -8.15 15.70
C GLY A 161 7.60 -8.82 14.42
N LEU A 162 6.39 -9.36 14.53
CA LEU A 162 5.74 -10.07 13.41
C LEU A 162 5.58 -9.20 12.17
N GLY A 163 5.22 -7.93 12.35
CA GLY A 163 5.10 -6.97 11.24
C GLY A 163 6.45 -6.66 10.60
N HIS A 164 7.50 -6.48 11.41
CA HIS A 164 8.86 -6.27 10.94
C HIS A 164 9.33 -7.43 10.04
N ARG A 165 9.22 -8.67 10.52
CA ARG A 165 9.56 -9.87 9.75
C ARG A 165 8.70 -9.99 8.48
N THR A 166 7.42 -9.62 8.56
CA THR A 166 6.52 -9.61 7.39
C THR A 166 6.99 -8.63 6.31
N LEU A 167 7.43 -7.42 6.69
CA LEU A 167 7.94 -6.44 5.72
C LEU A 167 9.25 -6.91 5.08
N MET A 168 10.15 -7.53 5.85
CA MET A 168 11.37 -8.14 5.32
C MET A 168 11.08 -9.24 4.30
N GLU A 169 10.13 -10.13 4.60
CA GLU A 169 9.68 -11.18 3.69
C GLU A 169 9.08 -10.60 2.41
N VAL A 170 8.23 -9.56 2.51
CA VAL A 170 7.66 -8.85 1.35
C VAL A 170 8.74 -8.17 0.52
N ARG A 171 9.75 -7.55 1.14
CA ARG A 171 10.89 -6.94 0.46
C ARG A 171 11.69 -7.98 -0.35
N LEU A 172 11.96 -9.15 0.22
CA LEU A 172 12.59 -10.27 -0.48
C LEU A 172 11.69 -10.83 -1.60
N LEU A 173 10.38 -10.88 -1.38
CA LEU A 173 9.42 -11.27 -2.41
C LEU A 173 9.46 -10.30 -3.61
N HIS A 174 9.53 -8.99 -3.37
CA HIS A 174 9.68 -8.00 -4.45
C HIS A 174 10.97 -8.27 -5.25
N ALA A 175 12.07 -8.57 -4.58
CA ALA A 175 13.33 -8.92 -5.26
C ALA A 175 13.18 -10.19 -6.11
N ALA A 176 12.49 -11.21 -5.61
CA ALA A 176 12.19 -12.42 -6.37
C ALA A 176 11.34 -12.13 -7.61
N VAL A 177 10.35 -11.25 -7.51
CA VAL A 177 9.53 -10.81 -8.66
C VAL A 177 10.38 -10.09 -9.69
N ARG A 178 11.25 -9.18 -9.25
CA ARG A 178 12.18 -8.48 -10.15
C ARG A 178 13.04 -9.46 -10.96
N GLN A 179 13.62 -10.45 -10.31
CA GLN A 179 14.41 -11.49 -11.00
C GLN A 179 13.58 -12.30 -11.99
N PHE A 180 12.38 -12.71 -11.59
CA PHE A 180 11.47 -13.42 -12.49
C PHE A 180 11.15 -12.58 -13.73
N LEU A 181 10.85 -11.29 -13.55
CA LEU A 181 10.52 -10.38 -14.65
C LEU A 181 11.73 -10.07 -15.53
N ALA A 182 12.93 -9.97 -14.96
CA ALA A 182 14.16 -9.75 -15.72
C ALA A 182 14.43 -10.86 -16.78
N SER A 183 13.94 -12.08 -16.54
CA SER A 183 14.03 -13.20 -17.48
C SER A 183 12.74 -13.47 -18.26
N ASN A 184 11.68 -12.72 -18.01
CA ASN A 184 10.38 -12.95 -18.62
C ASN A 184 10.23 -12.16 -19.93
N PRO A 185 10.01 -12.81 -21.09
CA PRO A 185 9.86 -12.13 -22.38
C PRO A 185 8.62 -11.20 -22.47
N ARG A 186 7.72 -11.27 -21.49
CA ARG A 186 6.59 -10.35 -21.38
C ARG A 186 6.93 -9.01 -20.72
N TRP A 187 8.13 -8.89 -20.15
CA TRP A 187 8.59 -7.64 -19.56
C TRP A 187 9.53 -6.90 -20.52
N ASP A 188 9.19 -5.69 -20.85
CA ASP A 188 9.94 -4.82 -21.73
C ASP A 188 10.47 -3.62 -20.92
N ASN A 189 11.79 -3.64 -20.65
CA ASN A 189 12.45 -2.57 -19.91
C ASN A 189 12.47 -1.23 -20.66
N GLU A 190 12.43 -1.21 -21.98
CA GLU A 190 12.40 0.05 -22.76
C GLU A 190 11.03 0.71 -22.62
N LYS A 191 9.97 -0.09 -22.49
CA LYS A 191 8.60 0.39 -22.37
C LYS A 191 8.18 0.68 -20.94
N TYR A 192 8.56 -0.19 -19.98
CA TYR A 192 8.04 -0.16 -18.62
C TYR A 192 9.08 0.19 -17.56
N ASP A 193 10.35 0.41 -17.97
CA ASP A 193 11.51 0.58 -17.08
C ASP A 193 11.81 -0.68 -16.23
N LEU A 194 12.66 -0.57 -15.22
CA LEU A 194 12.93 -1.68 -14.33
C LEU A 194 11.69 -1.99 -13.47
N PRO A 195 11.30 -3.27 -13.33
CA PRO A 195 10.11 -3.64 -12.55
C PRO A 195 10.33 -3.39 -11.05
N ILE A 196 9.29 -2.93 -10.36
CA ILE A 196 9.31 -2.67 -8.92
C ILE A 196 10.53 -1.82 -8.55
N ASN A 197 10.72 -0.72 -9.30
CA ASN A 197 11.77 0.25 -9.09
C ASN A 197 11.46 1.16 -7.89
N GLN A 198 12.36 2.08 -7.57
CA GLN A 198 12.20 2.93 -6.39
C GLN A 198 11.02 3.90 -6.48
N GLU A 199 10.68 4.38 -7.68
CA GLU A 199 9.48 5.20 -7.85
C GLU A 199 8.20 4.39 -7.63
N ASP A 200 8.10 3.18 -8.19
CA ASP A 200 6.96 2.28 -7.99
C ASP A 200 6.77 1.94 -6.51
N MET A 201 7.87 1.70 -5.79
CA MET A 201 7.85 1.38 -4.36
C MET A 201 7.40 2.58 -3.52
N ALA A 202 7.88 3.79 -3.80
CA ALA A 202 7.46 5.00 -3.12
C ALA A 202 5.97 5.30 -3.39
N GLY A 203 5.52 5.14 -4.64
CA GLY A 203 4.11 5.26 -5.02
C GLY A 203 3.22 4.28 -4.26
N THR A 204 3.67 3.03 -4.13
CA THR A 204 2.93 2.01 -3.36
C THR A 204 2.84 2.37 -1.87
N VAL A 205 3.88 2.92 -1.26
CA VAL A 205 3.77 3.42 0.13
C VAL A 205 2.71 4.53 0.25
N LEU A 206 2.62 5.44 -0.72
CA LEU A 206 1.57 6.47 -0.74
C LEU A 206 0.16 5.90 -0.91
N GLU A 207 -0.01 4.76 -1.58
CA GLU A 207 -1.31 4.08 -1.66
C GLU A 207 -1.82 3.64 -0.30
N PHE A 208 -0.93 3.17 0.59
CA PHE A 208 -1.27 2.74 1.95
C PHE A 208 -1.37 3.88 2.95
N ASP A 209 -0.70 4.98 2.74
CA ASP A 209 -0.65 6.15 3.61
C ASP A 209 -1.56 7.27 3.10
N PHE A 210 -1.07 8.07 2.18
CA PHE A 210 -1.73 9.28 1.68
C PHE A 210 -3.14 8.99 1.12
N MET A 211 -3.26 8.02 0.23
CA MET A 211 -4.53 7.71 -0.45
C MET A 211 -5.54 7.11 0.52
N VAL A 212 -5.09 6.27 1.46
CA VAL A 212 -5.98 5.71 2.48
C VAL A 212 -6.52 6.81 3.39
N VAL A 213 -5.67 7.70 3.91
CA VAL A 213 -6.12 8.81 4.77
C VAL A 213 -7.06 9.74 4.01
N ARG A 214 -6.77 10.05 2.75
CA ARG A 214 -7.64 10.82 1.85
C ARG A 214 -9.02 10.17 1.73
N GLY A 215 -9.08 8.89 1.42
CA GLY A 215 -10.33 8.15 1.25
C GLY A 215 -11.14 8.08 2.54
N LEU A 216 -10.50 7.86 3.68
CA LEU A 216 -11.16 7.88 4.99
C LEU A 216 -11.79 9.24 5.30
N LYS A 217 -11.08 10.35 5.03
CA LYS A 217 -11.62 11.71 5.17
C LYS A 217 -12.81 11.95 4.24
N ARG A 218 -12.75 11.46 3.00
CA ARG A 218 -13.90 11.52 2.06
C ARG A 218 -15.12 10.76 2.58
N LEU A 219 -14.91 9.63 3.25
CA LEU A 219 -15.98 8.88 3.92
C LEU A 219 -16.47 9.53 5.23
N GLY A 220 -15.91 10.67 5.61
CA GLY A 220 -16.36 11.43 6.78
C GLY A 220 -15.70 11.01 8.10
N LEU A 221 -14.63 10.22 8.06
CA LEU A 221 -13.86 9.92 9.27
C LEU A 221 -13.08 11.17 9.71
N PRO A 222 -13.30 11.69 10.92
CA PRO A 222 -12.58 12.86 11.40
C PRO A 222 -11.17 12.46 11.85
N ILE A 223 -10.20 12.64 10.97
CA ILE A 223 -8.77 12.38 11.25
C ILE A 223 -8.11 13.71 11.60
N THR A 224 -7.55 13.81 12.80
CA THR A 224 -6.79 14.98 13.24
C THR A 224 -5.47 15.07 12.50
N ARG A 225 -4.88 16.28 12.44
CA ARG A 225 -3.55 16.47 11.85
C ARG A 225 -2.51 15.56 12.52
N ARG A 226 -2.52 15.48 13.85
CA ARG A 226 -1.59 14.63 14.60
C ARG A 226 -1.76 13.13 14.32
N GLU A 227 -3.00 12.63 14.15
CA GLU A 227 -3.23 11.24 13.72
C GLU A 227 -2.69 10.99 12.32
N HIS A 228 -2.84 11.96 11.40
CA HIS A 228 -2.31 11.86 10.05
C HIS A 228 -0.78 11.89 10.05
N GLU A 229 -0.15 12.80 10.79
CA GLU A 229 1.31 12.88 10.95
C GLU A 229 1.89 11.58 11.52
N SER A 230 1.26 11.02 12.57
CA SER A 230 1.66 9.76 13.17
C SER A 230 1.50 8.57 12.20
N MET A 231 0.44 8.56 11.39
CA MET A 231 0.21 7.55 10.36
C MET A 231 1.27 7.63 9.27
N HIS A 232 1.57 8.85 8.80
CA HIS A 232 2.62 9.10 7.82
C HIS A 232 3.99 8.64 8.35
N TYR A 233 4.30 8.98 9.59
CA TYR A 233 5.54 8.57 10.23
C TYR A 233 5.67 7.04 10.35
N PHE A 234 4.57 6.34 10.67
CA PHE A 234 4.50 4.88 10.66
C PHE A 234 4.81 4.30 9.26
N TRP A 235 4.19 4.86 8.20
CA TRP A 235 4.42 4.39 6.83
C TRP A 235 5.79 4.77 6.29
N ARG A 236 6.37 5.87 6.74
CA ARG A 236 7.75 6.23 6.44
C ARG A 236 8.72 5.12 6.89
N TYR A 237 8.56 4.63 8.12
CA TYR A 237 9.39 3.53 8.63
C TYR A 237 9.06 2.18 7.95
N ALA A 238 7.80 1.89 7.70
CA ALA A 238 7.39 0.72 6.94
C ALA A 238 8.01 0.73 5.52
N GLY A 239 8.02 1.88 4.84
CA GLY A 239 8.69 2.08 3.55
C GLY A 239 10.20 1.82 3.61
N TYR A 240 10.88 2.30 4.64
CA TYR A 240 12.29 1.99 4.89
C TYR A 240 12.55 0.48 4.99
N LEU A 241 11.74 -0.23 5.78
CA LEU A 241 11.84 -1.69 5.92
C LEU A 241 11.53 -2.43 4.61
N LEU A 242 10.65 -1.89 3.77
CA LEU A 242 10.35 -2.41 2.43
C LEU A 242 11.46 -2.13 1.41
N GLY A 243 12.48 -1.35 1.77
CA GLY A 243 13.62 -1.04 0.91
C GLY A 243 13.41 0.18 0.00
N VAL A 244 12.46 1.07 0.34
CA VAL A 244 12.35 2.37 -0.32
C VAL A 244 13.56 3.23 0.07
N ASN A 245 14.18 3.87 -0.92
CA ASN A 245 15.30 4.77 -0.68
C ASN A 245 14.87 5.96 0.19
N GLU A 246 15.68 6.31 1.18
CA GLU A 246 15.35 7.39 2.13
C GLU A 246 15.09 8.74 1.45
N ALA A 247 15.68 8.99 0.28
CA ALA A 247 15.42 10.20 -0.50
C ALA A 247 13.96 10.33 -1.00
N LEU A 248 13.22 9.20 -1.06
CA LEU A 248 11.80 9.14 -1.43
C LEU A 248 10.88 8.96 -0.20
N LEU A 249 11.43 8.84 0.99
CA LEU A 249 10.68 8.75 2.25
C LEU A 249 10.47 10.16 2.83
N THR A 250 9.32 10.73 2.56
CA THR A 250 8.98 12.09 2.98
C THR A 250 8.88 12.23 4.51
N SER A 251 9.22 13.41 5.02
CA SER A 251 9.29 13.67 6.46
C SER A 251 8.10 14.47 7.01
N THR A 252 7.34 15.13 6.12
CA THR A 252 6.18 15.95 6.48
C THR A 252 5.01 15.68 5.56
N LEU A 253 3.79 16.01 6.00
CA LEU A 253 2.59 15.87 5.18
C LEU A 253 2.61 16.79 3.95
N GLU A 254 3.25 17.94 4.06
CA GLU A 254 3.41 18.88 2.95
C GLU A 254 4.34 18.30 1.88
N GLU A 255 5.48 17.75 2.29
CA GLU A 255 6.40 17.05 1.39
C GLU A 255 5.75 15.82 0.75
N GLN A 256 5.00 15.04 1.54
CA GLN A 256 4.20 13.91 1.05
C GLN A 256 3.20 14.34 -0.05
N GLY A 257 2.51 15.46 0.17
CA GLY A 257 1.58 15.99 -0.83
C GLY A 257 2.27 16.39 -2.13
N VAL A 258 3.48 16.96 -2.06
CA VAL A 258 4.29 17.27 -3.26
C VAL A 258 4.70 15.99 -3.98
N LEU A 259 5.25 15.01 -3.26
CA LEU A 259 5.63 13.72 -3.85
C LEU A 259 4.42 13.02 -4.49
N ALA A 260 3.28 12.97 -3.78
CA ALA A 260 2.06 12.36 -4.30
C ALA A 260 1.57 13.03 -5.59
N MET A 261 1.64 14.38 -5.67
CA MET A 261 1.28 15.12 -6.87
C MET A 261 2.23 14.81 -8.03
N GLN A 262 3.53 14.81 -7.78
CA GLN A 262 4.54 14.55 -8.81
C GLN A 262 4.44 13.11 -9.34
N LEU A 263 4.33 12.12 -8.46
CA LEU A 263 4.16 10.71 -8.84
C LEU A 263 2.87 10.48 -9.62
N THR A 264 1.74 11.01 -9.14
CA THR A 264 0.46 10.89 -9.86
C THR A 264 0.55 11.52 -11.25
N SER A 265 1.13 12.72 -11.37
CA SER A 265 1.26 13.38 -12.67
C SER A 265 2.24 12.68 -13.61
N HIS A 266 3.24 11.98 -13.08
CA HIS A 266 4.26 11.28 -13.86
C HIS A 266 3.79 9.89 -14.34
N LEU A 267 3.05 9.16 -13.50
CA LEU A 267 2.70 7.76 -13.76
C LEU A 267 1.28 7.57 -14.33
N TYR A 268 0.42 8.60 -14.27
CA TYR A 268 -0.98 8.49 -14.71
C TYR A 268 -1.08 8.31 -16.22
N ASP A 269 -1.38 7.09 -16.63
CA ASP A 269 -1.53 6.68 -18.02
C ASP A 269 -2.50 5.48 -18.09
N PRO A 270 -3.82 5.71 -17.90
CA PRO A 270 -4.81 4.64 -17.88
C PRO A 270 -4.90 3.94 -19.24
N THR A 271 -4.91 2.61 -19.21
CA THR A 271 -4.94 1.74 -20.40
C THR A 271 -6.07 0.71 -20.27
N PRO A 272 -6.39 -0.07 -21.32
CA PRO A 272 -7.31 -1.20 -21.22
C PRO A 272 -6.92 -2.23 -20.14
N ASP A 273 -5.63 -2.39 -19.87
CA ASP A 273 -5.16 -3.22 -18.75
C ASP A 273 -5.57 -2.62 -17.41
N SER A 274 -5.47 -1.30 -17.24
CA SER A 274 -5.90 -0.59 -16.03
C SER A 274 -7.39 -0.83 -15.73
N GLU A 275 -8.23 -0.71 -16.76
CA GLU A 275 -9.67 -1.00 -16.68
C GLU A 275 -9.91 -2.46 -16.27
N SER A 276 -9.22 -3.39 -16.93
CA SER A 276 -9.35 -4.84 -16.67
C SER A 276 -8.96 -5.19 -15.24
N LEU A 277 -7.88 -4.58 -14.72
CA LEU A 277 -7.38 -4.74 -13.36
C LEU A 277 -8.39 -4.24 -12.32
N ALA A 278 -8.89 -3.02 -12.49
CA ALA A 278 -9.87 -2.41 -11.59
C ALA A 278 -11.17 -3.22 -11.53
N LYS A 279 -11.70 -3.61 -12.69
CA LYS A 279 -12.91 -4.42 -12.77
C LYS A 279 -12.72 -5.82 -12.18
N ALA A 280 -11.59 -6.48 -12.44
CA ALA A 280 -11.28 -7.79 -11.87
C ALA A 280 -11.22 -7.74 -10.34
N LEU A 281 -10.57 -6.72 -9.76
CA LEU A 281 -10.52 -6.51 -8.32
C LEU A 281 -11.93 -6.37 -7.72
N LEU A 282 -12.71 -5.41 -8.21
CA LEU A 282 -14.02 -5.11 -7.65
C LEU A 282 -15.01 -6.26 -7.85
N LYS A 283 -14.95 -6.95 -8.98
CA LYS A 283 -15.80 -8.12 -9.27
C LYS A 283 -15.45 -9.29 -8.37
N ASP A 284 -14.16 -9.59 -8.20
CA ASP A 284 -13.74 -10.72 -7.37
C ASP A 284 -14.00 -10.49 -5.88
N MET A 285 -13.93 -9.23 -5.41
CA MET A 285 -14.24 -8.87 -4.03
C MET A 285 -15.73 -8.71 -3.74
N SER A 286 -16.57 -8.70 -4.77
CA SER A 286 -18.03 -8.62 -4.61
C SER A 286 -18.57 -9.82 -3.82
N GLY A 287 -19.44 -9.54 -2.84
CA GLY A 287 -20.03 -10.54 -1.96
C GLY A 287 -19.07 -11.17 -0.96
N LYS A 288 -17.82 -10.68 -0.85
CA LYS A 288 -16.82 -11.23 0.08
C LYS A 288 -16.72 -10.43 1.40
N PRO A 289 -16.31 -11.10 2.49
CA PRO A 289 -16.07 -10.43 3.77
C PRO A 289 -15.02 -9.31 3.66
N PRO A 290 -15.08 -8.30 4.54
CA PRO A 290 -16.00 -8.18 5.69
C PRO A 290 -17.36 -7.57 5.36
N PHE A 291 -17.54 -6.94 4.19
CA PHE A 291 -18.71 -6.10 3.90
C PHE A 291 -19.81 -6.81 3.11
N ASN A 292 -19.47 -7.86 2.37
CA ASN A 292 -20.39 -8.60 1.50
C ASN A 292 -21.19 -7.67 0.53
N LEU A 293 -20.53 -6.62 0.00
CA LEU A 293 -21.13 -5.64 -0.88
C LEU A 293 -21.29 -6.20 -2.29
N SER A 294 -22.39 -5.81 -2.97
CA SER A 294 -22.57 -6.17 -4.36
C SER A 294 -21.58 -5.42 -5.26
N TYR A 295 -21.34 -5.95 -6.45
CA TYR A 295 -20.43 -5.34 -7.43
C TYR A 295 -20.79 -3.90 -7.75
N ASP A 296 -22.07 -3.63 -7.97
CA ASP A 296 -22.55 -2.29 -8.32
C ASP A 296 -22.35 -1.27 -7.17
N VAL A 297 -22.51 -1.73 -5.92
CA VAL A 297 -22.17 -0.91 -4.73
C VAL A 297 -20.67 -0.62 -4.67
N LEU A 298 -19.81 -1.60 -4.96
CA LEU A 298 -18.36 -1.39 -5.00
C LEU A 298 -17.95 -0.40 -6.10
N LEU A 299 -18.57 -0.47 -7.29
CA LEU A 299 -18.38 0.51 -8.36
C LEU A 299 -18.78 1.92 -7.92
N ALA A 300 -19.94 2.06 -7.24
CA ALA A 300 -20.40 3.34 -6.71
C ALA A 300 -19.44 3.92 -5.66
N PHE A 301 -18.93 3.09 -4.75
CA PHE A 301 -17.91 3.49 -3.77
C PHE A 301 -16.60 3.91 -4.45
N SER A 302 -16.12 3.14 -5.41
CA SER A 302 -14.90 3.47 -6.14
C SER A 302 -15.03 4.80 -6.85
N ARG A 303 -16.11 5.00 -7.62
CA ARG A 303 -16.36 6.26 -8.32
C ARG A 303 -16.40 7.46 -7.36
N TYR A 304 -17.05 7.33 -6.19
CA TYR A 304 -17.08 8.38 -5.18
C TYR A 304 -15.68 8.71 -4.63
N LEU A 305 -14.87 7.67 -4.37
CA LEU A 305 -13.57 7.81 -3.72
C LEU A 305 -12.46 8.29 -4.65
N ILE A 306 -12.46 7.86 -5.92
CA ILE A 306 -11.44 8.25 -6.90
C ILE A 306 -11.82 9.49 -7.71
N GLY A 307 -13.11 9.82 -7.76
CA GLY A 307 -13.66 10.94 -8.53
C GLY A 307 -14.08 10.54 -9.95
N ASP A 308 -14.93 11.39 -10.57
CA ASP A 308 -15.58 11.05 -11.84
C ASP A 308 -14.58 10.84 -12.99
N GLN A 309 -13.55 11.69 -13.10
CA GLN A 309 -12.58 11.58 -14.20
C GLN A 309 -11.82 10.25 -14.18
N VAL A 310 -11.21 9.89 -13.04
CA VAL A 310 -10.46 8.63 -12.93
C VAL A 310 -11.39 7.43 -13.09
N ALA A 311 -12.64 7.54 -12.60
CA ALA A 311 -13.64 6.50 -12.78
C ALA A 311 -14.04 6.32 -14.26
N ASP A 312 -14.19 7.42 -15.01
CA ASP A 312 -14.48 7.37 -16.44
C ASP A 312 -13.30 6.79 -17.23
N ASP A 313 -12.07 7.21 -16.91
CA ASP A 313 -10.84 6.69 -17.54
C ASP A 313 -10.64 5.17 -17.28
N LEU A 314 -11.14 4.66 -16.15
CA LEU A 314 -11.14 3.22 -15.80
C LEU A 314 -12.45 2.50 -16.16
N ASN A 315 -13.38 3.17 -16.86
CA ASN A 315 -14.69 2.65 -17.24
C ASN A 315 -15.48 2.02 -16.05
N ILE A 316 -15.43 2.74 -14.89
CA ILE A 316 -16.13 2.37 -13.65
C ILE A 316 -17.46 3.11 -13.59
N HIS A 317 -18.54 2.42 -14.00
CA HIS A 317 -19.91 2.93 -14.00
C HIS A 317 -20.78 2.09 -13.06
N SER A 318 -21.63 2.75 -12.30
CA SER A 318 -22.61 2.12 -11.40
C SER A 318 -24.02 2.58 -11.74
N THR A 319 -24.99 1.71 -11.60
CA THR A 319 -26.41 2.05 -11.72
C THR A 319 -26.90 2.80 -10.48
N ILE A 320 -26.17 2.67 -9.36
CA ILE A 320 -26.47 3.37 -8.11
C ILE A 320 -25.73 4.70 -8.13
N PRO A 321 -26.42 5.85 -7.87
CA PRO A 321 -25.74 7.12 -7.71
C PRO A 321 -24.68 7.04 -6.60
N ALA A 322 -23.42 7.34 -6.92
CA ALA A 322 -22.28 7.21 -5.99
C ALA A 322 -22.53 7.99 -4.68
N SER A 323 -23.13 9.19 -4.77
CA SER A 323 -23.49 9.98 -3.61
C SER A 323 -24.55 9.34 -2.71
N ALA A 324 -25.47 8.55 -3.28
CA ALA A 324 -26.53 7.86 -2.53
C ALA A 324 -25.95 6.67 -1.76
N ALA A 325 -25.13 5.84 -2.43
CA ALA A 325 -24.48 4.69 -1.81
C ALA A 325 -23.61 5.10 -0.61
N VAL A 326 -22.86 6.19 -0.77
CA VAL A 326 -21.91 6.65 0.26
C VAL A 326 -22.59 7.48 1.36
N ARG A 327 -23.70 8.16 1.09
CA ARG A 327 -24.37 9.04 2.08
C ARG A 327 -24.72 8.29 3.37
N VAL A 328 -25.31 7.11 3.28
CA VAL A 328 -25.70 6.30 4.44
C VAL A 328 -24.46 5.92 5.26
N VAL A 329 -23.42 5.40 4.57
CA VAL A 329 -22.18 5.00 5.23
C VAL A 329 -21.47 6.20 5.86
N LYS A 330 -21.41 7.33 5.15
CA LYS A 330 -20.80 8.57 5.66
C LYS A 330 -21.51 9.07 6.92
N THR A 331 -22.84 9.07 6.92
CA THR A 331 -23.62 9.47 8.10
C THR A 331 -23.34 8.53 9.27
N ALA A 332 -23.37 7.21 9.05
CA ALA A 332 -23.06 6.22 10.07
C ALA A 332 -21.64 6.39 10.64
N ILE A 333 -20.64 6.57 9.78
CA ILE A 333 -19.24 6.81 10.20
C ILE A 333 -19.12 8.07 11.04
N THR A 334 -19.70 9.18 10.58
CA THR A 334 -19.62 10.47 11.29
C THR A 334 -20.27 10.39 12.66
N THR A 335 -21.47 9.79 12.74
CA THR A 335 -22.19 9.61 14.01
C THR A 335 -21.43 8.68 14.97
N ALA A 336 -20.97 7.53 14.49
CA ALA A 336 -20.19 6.59 15.29
C ALA A 336 -18.87 7.23 15.78
N SER A 337 -18.19 7.97 14.90
CA SER A 337 -16.94 8.66 15.25
C SER A 337 -17.13 9.71 16.33
N PHE A 338 -18.25 10.42 16.31
CA PHE A 338 -18.59 11.37 17.38
C PHE A 338 -18.78 10.64 18.73
N GLY A 339 -19.55 9.55 18.74
CA GLY A 339 -19.73 8.73 19.95
C GLY A 339 -18.41 8.16 20.48
N LEU A 340 -17.54 7.70 19.59
CA LEU A 340 -16.23 7.15 19.94
C LEU A 340 -15.29 8.17 20.60
N ARG A 341 -15.39 9.45 20.23
CA ARG A 341 -14.58 10.51 20.86
C ARG A 341 -14.91 10.70 22.32
N LEU A 342 -16.16 10.46 22.71
CA LEU A 342 -16.66 10.59 24.08
C LEU A 342 -16.28 9.39 24.97
N LEU A 343 -15.82 8.29 24.40
CA LEU A 343 -15.40 7.13 25.17
C LEU A 343 -14.11 7.41 25.97
N PRO A 344 -14.01 6.89 27.20
CA PRO A 344 -12.75 6.91 27.94
C PRO A 344 -11.68 6.02 27.27
N ASP A 345 -10.42 6.34 27.48
CA ASP A 345 -9.30 5.63 26.83
C ASP A 345 -9.27 4.11 27.04
N PRO A 346 -9.66 3.54 28.19
CA PRO A 346 -9.73 2.09 28.32
C PRO A 346 -10.75 1.45 27.36
N ALA A 347 -11.90 2.11 27.15
CA ALA A 347 -12.94 1.64 26.22
C ALA A 347 -12.48 1.75 24.76
N LYS A 348 -11.76 2.84 24.40
CA LYS A 348 -11.14 2.96 23.07
C LYS A 348 -10.16 1.83 22.82
N ARG A 349 -9.27 1.53 23.78
CA ARG A 349 -8.32 0.40 23.67
C ARG A 349 -9.01 -0.96 23.58
N ALA A 350 -10.11 -1.16 24.29
CA ALA A 350 -10.89 -2.38 24.16
C ALA A 350 -11.50 -2.55 22.76
N LEU A 351 -12.03 -1.45 22.19
CA LEU A 351 -12.55 -1.45 20.83
C LEU A 351 -11.46 -1.69 19.78
N GLU A 352 -10.27 -1.10 19.94
CA GLU A 352 -9.13 -1.33 19.06
C GLU A 352 -8.73 -2.82 19.04
N ARG A 353 -8.68 -3.46 20.21
CA ARG A 353 -8.42 -4.90 20.32
C ARG A 353 -9.51 -5.74 19.68
N LEU A 354 -10.78 -5.40 19.89
CA LEU A 354 -11.91 -6.10 19.29
C LEU A 354 -11.86 -6.01 17.77
N ASN A 355 -11.66 -4.80 17.21
CA ASN A 355 -11.57 -4.59 15.77
C ASN A 355 -10.38 -5.34 15.17
N HIS A 356 -9.24 -5.37 15.86
CA HIS A 356 -8.08 -6.14 15.43
C HIS A 356 -8.40 -7.65 15.42
N GLN A 357 -9.09 -8.18 16.44
CA GLN A 357 -9.52 -9.58 16.46
C GLN A 357 -10.53 -9.92 15.36
N LEU A 358 -11.48 -9.02 15.09
CA LEU A 358 -12.43 -9.17 13.97
C LEU A 358 -11.71 -9.18 12.62
N GLY A 359 -10.73 -8.29 12.43
CA GLY A 359 -9.86 -8.28 11.26
C GLY A 359 -9.17 -9.64 11.04
N ARG A 360 -8.60 -10.23 12.10
CA ARG A 360 -7.98 -11.56 12.03
C ARG A 360 -8.98 -12.65 11.62
N ARG A 361 -10.22 -12.61 12.13
CA ARG A 361 -11.27 -13.56 11.72
C ARG A 361 -11.65 -13.41 10.26
N THR A 362 -11.78 -12.17 9.78
CA THR A 362 -12.06 -11.87 8.37
C THR A 362 -10.95 -12.39 7.45
N LEU A 363 -9.68 -12.16 7.82
CA LEU A 363 -8.53 -12.64 7.07
C LEU A 363 -8.48 -14.16 7.02
N LYS A 364 -8.73 -14.83 8.16
CA LYS A 364 -8.83 -16.30 8.21
C LYS A 364 -9.95 -16.82 7.30
N ALA A 365 -11.11 -16.18 7.31
CA ALA A 365 -12.23 -16.56 6.42
C ALA A 365 -11.87 -16.39 4.93
N GLY A 366 -11.12 -15.34 4.57
CA GLY A 366 -10.69 -15.07 3.19
C GLY A 366 -9.53 -15.94 2.70
N LEU A 367 -8.58 -16.28 3.59
CA LEU A 367 -7.41 -17.10 3.28
C LEU A 367 -7.64 -18.61 3.43
N GLY A 368 -8.72 -19.01 4.12
CA GLY A 368 -8.99 -20.40 4.49
C GLY A 368 -8.01 -20.91 5.56
N ASP A 369 -7.89 -22.24 5.68
CA ASP A 369 -6.97 -22.89 6.63
C ASP A 369 -5.49 -22.78 6.23
N ASN A 370 -5.19 -22.19 5.07
CA ASN A 370 -3.83 -21.88 4.63
C ASN A 370 -3.50 -20.45 5.06
N PRO A 371 -2.77 -20.24 6.18
CA PRO A 371 -2.28 -18.92 6.53
C PRO A 371 -1.50 -18.35 5.36
N ALA A 372 -1.50 -17.01 5.23
CA ALA A 372 -0.80 -16.32 4.16
C ALA A 372 0.62 -16.87 4.02
N ARG A 373 0.81 -17.70 3.03
CA ARG A 373 2.13 -18.15 2.61
C ARG A 373 2.57 -17.09 1.62
N TRP A 374 3.34 -16.12 2.12
CA TRP A 374 4.06 -15.18 1.28
C TRP A 374 4.91 -15.98 0.33
N GLY A 375 4.48 -16.10 -0.91
CA GLY A 375 5.26 -16.89 -1.83
C GLY A 375 4.63 -17.00 -3.19
N PHE A 376 5.50 -16.88 -4.19
CA PHE A 376 5.24 -17.28 -5.55
C PHE A 376 4.91 -18.78 -5.61
N LYS A 377 3.70 -19.15 -6.04
CA LYS A 377 3.61 -20.34 -6.86
C LYS A 377 4.34 -19.99 -8.14
N ALA A 378 5.47 -20.64 -8.40
CA ALA A 378 6.10 -20.58 -9.70
C ALA A 378 4.99 -20.73 -10.75
N LEU A 379 4.93 -19.76 -11.65
CA LEU A 379 4.06 -19.84 -12.80
C LEU A 379 4.57 -21.00 -13.63
N ALA A 380 3.95 -22.18 -13.48
CA ALA A 380 4.12 -23.29 -14.40
C ALA A 380 3.38 -22.99 -15.69
#